data_e9995d1d6493de4bdae612cc59e60c65
#
_entry.id   e9995d1d6493de4bdae612cc59e60c65
#
_cell.length_a   1.000
_cell.length_b   1.000
_cell.length_c   1.000
_cell.angle_alpha   90.00
_cell.angle_beta   90.00
_cell.angle_gamma   90.00
#
_symmetry.space_group_name_H-M   'P 1'
#
loop_
_entity.id
_entity.type
_entity.pdbx_description
1 polymer ?
#
loop_
_entity_poly.entity_id
_entity_poly.type
_entity_poly.pdbx_seq_one_letter_code
_entity_poly.pdbx_strand_id
1 'polypeptide(L)'
;MIENYTHKYLHRGKHVFVPTERCVRKGRRIIAHFRGIPFPQHFYHYQSGGHIAALHAHLANSFFFKIDIQSFYYAIARQRVTRVLMRYRMQGALTHAMWSSVATPYRGRLPRYVLPIGFVQSPLLASLVLLHSPVNDAIVRAQERGVTMSVYLDDIVGSHNDQALLQEVYDDIRQACVEGEFIPNPSKLTPPSSAIVAFNCDLVQGSANVTPERVAEFYADADRSALSMQSFEEYRERVAAANV
;
A
#
# COMPACT_ATOMS: atom_id res chain seq x y z
N MET A 1 -1.09 10.68 29.01
CA MET A 1 -0.70 10.06 27.71
C MET A 1 -1.80 9.07 27.36
N ILE A 2 -2.20 8.92 26.09
CA ILE A 2 -3.23 7.93 25.71
C ILE A 2 -2.56 6.56 25.62
N GLU A 3 -3.08 5.59 26.37
CA GLU A 3 -2.65 4.20 26.28
C GLU A 3 -3.44 3.48 25.17
N ASN A 4 -2.95 3.59 23.94
CA ASN A 4 -3.61 3.01 22.76
C ASN A 4 -3.01 1.68 22.30
N TYR A 5 -1.90 1.24 22.89
CA TYR A 5 -1.31 -0.09 22.68
C TYR A 5 -0.82 -0.69 24.01
N THR A 6 -0.77 -2.02 24.10
CA THR A 6 -0.29 -2.75 25.27
C THR A 6 1.23 -2.93 25.22
N HIS A 7 1.75 -3.39 24.09
CA HIS A 7 3.18 -3.59 23.86
C HIS A 7 3.50 -3.47 22.38
N LYS A 8 4.78 -3.46 22.04
CA LYS A 8 5.29 -3.52 20.68
C LYS A 8 6.38 -4.58 20.58
N TYR A 9 6.51 -5.17 19.39
CA TYR A 9 7.56 -6.13 19.07
C TYR A 9 8.14 -5.84 17.68
N LEU A 10 9.32 -6.41 17.41
CA LEU A 10 9.94 -6.33 16.09
C LEU A 10 9.50 -7.53 15.24
N HIS A 11 9.04 -7.25 14.03
CA HIS A 11 8.78 -8.25 13.01
C HIS A 11 9.41 -7.80 11.69
N ARG A 12 10.34 -8.59 11.15
CA ARG A 12 11.09 -8.26 9.91
C ARG A 12 11.65 -6.82 9.93
N GLY A 13 12.25 -6.41 11.04
CA GLY A 13 12.85 -5.09 11.24
C GLY A 13 11.87 -3.92 11.42
N LYS A 14 10.56 -4.17 11.44
CA LYS A 14 9.52 -3.15 11.66
C LYS A 14 8.89 -3.33 13.05
N HIS A 15 8.62 -2.22 13.74
CA HIS A 15 7.86 -2.25 14.99
C HIS A 15 6.38 -2.49 14.71
N VAL A 16 5.82 -3.55 15.29
CA VAL A 16 4.39 -3.84 15.28
C VAL A 16 3.83 -3.50 16.65
N PHE A 17 2.75 -2.73 16.69
CA PHE A 17 2.09 -2.29 17.93
C PHE A 17 0.81 -3.09 18.14
N VAL A 18 0.65 -3.69 19.30
CA VAL A 18 -0.56 -4.44 19.68
C VAL A 18 -1.54 -3.46 20.33
N PRO A 19 -2.66 -3.13 19.67
CA PRO A 19 -3.60 -2.15 20.17
C PRO A 19 -4.33 -2.64 21.42
N THR A 20 -4.68 -1.73 22.35
CA THR A 20 -5.63 -2.04 23.42
C THR A 20 -7.03 -2.29 22.84
N GLU A 21 -7.88 -3.02 23.56
CA GLU A 21 -9.28 -3.23 23.15
C GLU A 21 -10.03 -1.91 22.92
N ARG A 22 -9.74 -0.90 23.76
CA ARG A 22 -10.32 0.44 23.57
C ARG A 22 -9.87 1.07 22.26
N CYS A 23 -8.61 0.89 21.88
CA CYS A 23 -8.08 1.35 20.60
C CYS A 23 -8.76 0.62 19.43
N VAL A 24 -8.91 -0.70 19.52
CA VAL A 24 -9.62 -1.50 18.50
C VAL A 24 -11.07 -1.03 18.32
N ARG A 25 -11.81 -0.80 19.43
CA ARG A 25 -13.19 -0.27 19.36
C ARG A 25 -13.25 1.10 18.66
N LYS A 26 -12.30 1.99 18.94
CA LYS A 26 -12.22 3.30 18.25
C LYS A 26 -11.83 3.15 16.78
N GLY A 27 -10.92 2.23 16.47
CA GLY A 27 -10.55 1.91 15.09
C GLY A 27 -11.73 1.39 14.27
N ARG A 28 -12.52 0.48 14.85
CA ARG A 28 -13.75 -0.04 14.20
C ARG A 28 -14.79 1.06 13.95
N ARG A 29 -14.90 2.07 14.84
CA ARG A 29 -15.77 3.24 14.61
C ARG A 29 -15.29 4.09 13.42
N ILE A 30 -13.98 4.28 13.29
CA ILE A 30 -13.43 4.96 12.12
C ILE A 30 -13.78 4.16 10.85
N ILE A 31 -13.50 2.86 10.82
CA ILE A 31 -13.80 2.00 9.68
C ILE A 31 -15.30 2.05 9.33
N ALA A 32 -16.17 2.01 10.34
CA ALA A 32 -17.62 2.10 10.13
C ALA A 32 -18.06 3.45 9.55
N HIS A 33 -17.44 4.55 9.97
CA HIS A 33 -17.72 5.90 9.44
C HIS A 33 -17.39 6.00 7.94
N PHE A 34 -16.33 5.32 7.50
CA PHE A 34 -15.90 5.31 6.10
C PHE A 34 -16.50 4.17 5.26
N ARG A 35 -17.37 3.33 5.86
CA ARG A 35 -18.07 2.28 5.11
C ARG A 35 -18.97 2.92 4.05
N GLY A 36 -18.76 2.54 2.79
CA GLY A 36 -19.52 3.08 1.65
C GLY A 36 -18.94 4.35 1.03
N ILE A 37 -17.84 4.89 1.54
CA ILE A 37 -17.09 5.90 0.81
C ILE A 37 -16.27 5.20 -0.27
N PRO A 38 -16.53 5.50 -1.57
CA PRO A 38 -15.84 4.82 -2.65
C PRO A 38 -14.38 5.28 -2.72
N PHE A 39 -13.47 4.32 -2.86
CA PHE A 39 -12.11 4.58 -3.31
C PHE A 39 -12.05 4.53 -4.84
N PRO A 40 -11.19 5.34 -5.49
CA PRO A 40 -10.92 5.22 -6.92
C PRO A 40 -10.49 3.79 -7.28
N GLN A 41 -10.79 3.36 -8.51
CA GLN A 41 -10.54 2.00 -8.97
C GLN A 41 -9.07 1.57 -8.87
N HIS A 42 -8.14 2.51 -9.00
CA HIS A 42 -6.71 2.22 -8.88
C HIS A 42 -6.25 1.88 -7.44
N PHE A 43 -7.09 2.04 -6.40
CA PHE A 43 -6.81 1.54 -5.04
C PHE A 43 -7.23 0.06 -4.92
N TYR A 44 -6.45 -0.84 -5.47
CA TYR A 44 -6.78 -2.25 -5.61
C TYR A 44 -6.96 -3.01 -4.30
N HIS A 45 -6.41 -2.57 -3.19
CA HIS A 45 -6.66 -3.18 -1.88
C HIS A 45 -8.10 -2.92 -1.35
N TYR A 46 -8.89 -2.09 -2.06
CA TYR A 46 -10.34 -1.92 -1.84
C TYR A 46 -11.19 -2.50 -2.99
N GLN A 47 -10.55 -3.09 -4.00
CA GLN A 47 -11.26 -3.72 -5.12
C GLN A 47 -11.31 -5.24 -4.94
N SER A 48 -12.34 -5.86 -5.56
CA SER A 48 -12.40 -7.31 -5.66
C SER A 48 -11.18 -7.86 -6.40
N GLY A 49 -10.61 -8.97 -5.93
CA GLY A 49 -9.39 -9.56 -6.48
C GLY A 49 -8.08 -8.96 -5.96
N GLY A 50 -8.11 -7.78 -5.34
CA GLY A 50 -6.96 -7.18 -4.67
C GLY A 50 -5.71 -7.05 -5.56
N HIS A 51 -4.53 -7.47 -5.06
CA HIS A 51 -3.26 -7.39 -5.81
C HIS A 51 -3.21 -8.29 -7.04
N ILE A 52 -3.99 -9.38 -7.09
CA ILE A 52 -4.09 -10.24 -8.29
C ILE A 52 -4.79 -9.46 -9.40
N ALA A 53 -5.91 -8.80 -9.10
CA ALA A 53 -6.58 -7.96 -10.09
C ALA A 53 -5.70 -6.77 -10.52
N ALA A 54 -4.87 -6.23 -9.62
CA ALA A 54 -3.87 -5.23 -9.97
C ALA A 54 -2.86 -5.78 -10.99
N LEU A 55 -2.29 -6.97 -10.78
CA LEU A 55 -1.38 -7.62 -11.73
C LEU A 55 -2.04 -7.80 -13.09
N HIS A 56 -3.26 -8.37 -13.11
CA HIS A 56 -3.98 -8.66 -14.34
C HIS A 56 -4.31 -7.40 -15.16
N ALA A 57 -4.55 -6.26 -14.50
CA ALA A 57 -4.80 -4.98 -15.18
C ALA A 57 -3.61 -4.50 -16.04
N HIS A 58 -2.39 -4.92 -15.70
CA HIS A 58 -1.17 -4.51 -16.38
C HIS A 58 -0.75 -5.41 -17.53
N LEU A 59 -1.29 -6.62 -17.67
CA LEU A 59 -0.81 -7.67 -18.62
C LEU A 59 -0.80 -7.25 -20.08
N ALA A 60 -1.71 -6.36 -20.48
CA ALA A 60 -1.81 -5.90 -21.87
C ALA A 60 -0.66 -4.94 -22.30
N ASN A 61 0.13 -4.43 -21.35
CA ASN A 61 1.16 -3.43 -21.60
C ASN A 61 2.56 -4.06 -21.68
N SER A 62 3.49 -3.37 -22.37
CA SER A 62 4.84 -3.87 -22.65
C SER A 62 5.89 -3.35 -21.68
N PHE A 63 5.63 -2.20 -21.04
CA PHE A 63 6.55 -1.57 -20.08
C PHE A 63 5.85 -1.28 -18.77
N PHE A 64 6.61 -1.43 -17.68
CA PHE A 64 6.11 -1.34 -16.31
C PHE A 64 7.10 -0.58 -15.45
N PHE A 65 6.61 0.17 -14.46
CA PHE A 65 7.43 0.68 -13.37
C PHE A 65 6.83 0.33 -12.01
N LYS A 66 7.67 0.39 -10.98
CA LYS A 66 7.23 0.25 -9.58
C LYS A 66 7.85 1.32 -8.69
N ILE A 67 7.04 1.88 -7.79
CA ILE A 67 7.45 2.77 -6.71
C ILE A 67 6.93 2.20 -5.39
N ASP A 68 7.83 1.93 -4.44
CA ASP A 68 7.50 1.53 -3.05
C ASP A 68 7.71 2.76 -2.15
N ILE A 69 6.75 3.07 -1.30
CA ILE A 69 6.88 4.18 -0.34
C ILE A 69 7.56 3.69 0.92
N GLN A 70 8.76 4.23 1.20
CA GLN A 70 9.53 3.87 2.38
C GLN A 70 8.78 4.20 3.67
N SER A 71 8.69 3.21 4.58
CA SER A 71 8.10 3.41 5.91
C SER A 71 6.71 4.05 5.87
N PHE A 72 5.87 3.65 4.91
CA PHE A 72 4.59 4.27 4.54
C PHE A 72 3.75 4.74 5.73
N TYR A 73 3.45 3.84 6.69
CA TYR A 73 2.67 4.22 7.87
C TYR A 73 3.39 5.26 8.75
N TYR A 74 4.70 5.16 8.90
CA TYR A 74 5.49 6.09 9.72
C TYR A 74 5.73 7.45 9.04
N ALA A 75 5.57 7.56 7.73
CA ALA A 75 5.55 8.83 7.01
C ALA A 75 4.27 9.63 7.28
N ILE A 76 3.22 9.00 7.82
CA ILE A 76 1.92 9.63 8.01
C ILE A 76 1.81 10.21 9.42
N ALA A 77 1.98 11.53 9.52
CA ALA A 77 1.84 12.29 10.74
C ALA A 77 0.38 12.30 11.24
N ARG A 78 0.20 12.32 12.57
CA ARG A 78 -1.13 12.49 13.22
C ARG A 78 -1.92 13.66 12.64
N GLN A 79 -1.26 14.76 12.32
CA GLN A 79 -1.90 15.94 11.76
C GLN A 79 -2.54 15.68 10.39
N ARG A 80 -1.90 14.85 9.55
CA ARG A 80 -2.47 14.41 8.25
C ARG A 80 -3.73 13.59 8.48
N VAL A 81 -3.68 12.66 9.44
CA VAL A 81 -4.85 11.87 9.85
C VAL A 81 -5.98 12.78 10.34
N THR A 82 -5.67 13.75 11.21
CA THR A 82 -6.66 14.71 11.71
C THR A 82 -7.33 15.47 10.56
N ARG A 83 -6.55 16.00 9.61
CA ARG A 83 -7.07 16.73 8.44
C ARG A 83 -8.02 15.87 7.60
N VAL A 84 -7.66 14.62 7.34
CA VAL A 84 -8.52 13.69 6.59
C VAL A 84 -9.82 13.41 7.34
N LEU A 85 -9.77 13.09 8.63
CA LEU A 85 -10.97 12.85 9.43
C LEU A 85 -11.91 14.07 9.49
N MET A 86 -11.33 15.29 9.57
CA MET A 86 -12.09 16.55 9.50
C MET A 86 -12.73 16.78 8.14
N ARG A 87 -12.00 16.50 7.05
CA ARG A 87 -12.51 16.59 5.68
C ARG A 87 -13.77 15.75 5.47
N TYR A 88 -13.81 14.57 6.08
CA TYR A 88 -14.98 13.68 6.07
C TYR A 88 -15.95 13.92 7.23
N ARG A 89 -15.87 15.06 7.91
CA ARG A 89 -16.79 15.50 8.99
C ARG A 89 -16.93 14.49 10.13
N MET A 90 -15.87 13.73 10.42
CA MET A 90 -15.89 12.79 11.53
C MET A 90 -15.87 13.54 12.86
N GLN A 91 -16.90 13.36 13.68
CA GLN A 91 -16.96 13.96 15.01
C GLN A 91 -15.81 13.46 15.89
N GLY A 92 -15.15 14.40 16.61
CA GLY A 92 -14.01 14.04 17.44
C GLY A 92 -12.75 13.64 16.67
N ALA A 93 -12.56 14.16 15.43
CA ALA A 93 -11.45 13.86 14.55
C ALA A 93 -10.09 13.91 15.25
N LEU A 94 -9.82 14.93 16.07
CA LEU A 94 -8.57 15.04 16.83
C LEU A 94 -8.39 13.86 17.79
N THR A 95 -9.43 13.52 18.55
CA THR A 95 -9.40 12.38 19.48
C THR A 95 -9.18 11.07 18.74
N HIS A 96 -9.85 10.85 17.60
CA HIS A 96 -9.68 9.66 16.77
C HIS A 96 -8.25 9.57 16.20
N ALA A 97 -7.69 10.68 15.72
CA ALA A 97 -6.31 10.74 15.26
C ALA A 97 -5.30 10.46 16.39
N MET A 98 -5.56 10.94 17.62
CA MET A 98 -4.73 10.62 18.79
C MET A 98 -4.75 9.12 19.11
N TRP A 99 -5.91 8.47 19.05
CA TRP A 99 -6.04 7.03 19.27
C TRP A 99 -5.45 6.19 18.13
N SER A 100 -5.31 6.77 16.94
CA SER A 100 -4.77 6.11 15.74
C SER A 100 -3.27 6.33 15.54
N SER A 101 -2.58 6.99 16.46
CA SER A 101 -1.16 7.31 16.28
C SER A 101 -0.35 7.03 17.55
N VAL A 102 0.90 6.65 17.36
CA VAL A 102 1.87 6.39 18.44
C VAL A 102 3.06 7.34 18.31
N ALA A 103 3.84 7.48 19.38
CA ALA A 103 5.14 8.14 19.26
C ALA A 103 6.02 7.35 18.29
N THR A 104 6.72 8.05 17.39
CA THR A 104 7.61 7.38 16.44
C THR A 104 8.63 6.50 17.15
N PRO A 105 8.81 5.24 16.73
CA PRO A 105 9.80 4.36 17.32
C PRO A 105 11.22 4.64 16.83
N TYR A 106 11.37 5.48 15.81
CA TYR A 106 12.66 5.79 15.18
C TYR A 106 13.12 7.21 15.53
N ARG A 107 14.44 7.39 15.62
CA ARG A 107 15.06 8.71 15.75
C ARG A 107 15.29 9.30 14.36
N GLY A 108 15.19 10.63 14.22
CA GLY A 108 15.49 11.33 12.98
C GLY A 108 14.35 12.19 12.44
N ARG A 109 14.19 12.25 11.11
CA ARG A 109 13.28 13.17 10.40
C ARG A 109 11.80 12.77 10.38
N LEU A 110 11.42 11.68 11.03
CA LEU A 110 10.03 11.23 11.08
C LEU A 110 9.20 12.14 12.01
N PRO A 111 7.90 12.30 11.72
CA PRO A 111 6.99 13.03 12.59
C PRO A 111 6.98 12.45 14.01
N ARG A 112 6.76 13.30 15.03
CA ARG A 112 6.73 12.88 16.45
C ARG A 112 5.67 11.82 16.73
N TYR A 113 4.52 11.89 16.05
CA TYR A 113 3.42 10.93 16.15
C TYR A 113 3.00 10.47 14.77
N VAL A 114 2.95 9.16 14.58
CA VAL A 114 2.78 8.50 13.29
C VAL A 114 1.72 7.40 13.36
N LEU A 115 1.22 6.96 12.21
CA LEU A 115 0.39 5.75 12.14
C LEU A 115 1.25 4.52 12.48
N PRO A 116 0.77 3.63 13.36
CA PRO A 116 1.48 2.37 13.67
C PRO A 116 1.10 1.24 12.73
N ILE A 117 2.03 0.31 12.54
CA ILE A 117 1.71 -1.03 12.05
C ILE A 117 1.02 -1.80 13.19
N GLY A 118 -0.06 -2.54 12.86
CA GLY A 118 -0.80 -3.38 13.80
C GLY A 118 -2.16 -2.83 14.24
N PHE A 119 -2.45 -1.54 14.02
CA PHE A 119 -3.77 -1.00 14.31
C PHE A 119 -4.75 -1.25 13.15
N VAL A 120 -5.96 -1.69 13.46
CA VAL A 120 -6.99 -2.08 12.47
C VAL A 120 -7.37 -0.97 11.51
N GLN A 121 -7.30 0.30 11.94
CA GLN A 121 -7.63 1.47 11.14
C GLN A 121 -6.45 2.04 10.34
N SER A 122 -5.21 1.59 10.60
CA SER A 122 -4.03 2.18 9.95
C SER A 122 -4.06 2.06 8.43
N PRO A 123 -4.42 0.91 7.82
CA PRO A 123 -4.49 0.80 6.36
C PRO A 123 -5.48 1.81 5.75
N LEU A 124 -6.68 1.91 6.30
CA LEU A 124 -7.71 2.84 5.84
C LEU A 124 -7.25 4.29 5.93
N LEU A 125 -6.71 4.69 7.08
CA LEU A 125 -6.25 6.07 7.30
C LEU A 125 -5.06 6.42 6.40
N ALA A 126 -4.16 5.47 6.15
CA ALA A 126 -3.05 5.65 5.24
C ALA A 126 -3.53 5.86 3.79
N SER A 127 -4.47 5.03 3.33
CA SER A 127 -5.07 5.16 2.01
C SER A 127 -5.82 6.48 1.83
N LEU A 128 -6.55 6.93 2.85
CA LEU A 128 -7.23 8.23 2.81
C LEU A 128 -6.25 9.41 2.77
N VAL A 129 -5.11 9.31 3.46
CA VAL A 129 -4.07 10.34 3.39
C VAL A 129 -3.41 10.34 2.00
N LEU A 130 -3.15 9.17 1.42
CA LEU A 130 -2.61 9.05 0.06
C LEU A 130 -3.61 9.57 -0.97
N LEU A 131 -4.90 9.24 -0.84
CA LEU A 131 -5.99 9.71 -1.72
C LEU A 131 -6.09 11.24 -1.78
N HIS A 132 -5.73 11.93 -0.69
CA HIS A 132 -5.75 13.40 -0.61
C HIS A 132 -4.33 13.99 -0.62
N SER A 133 -3.45 13.44 -1.43
CA SER A 133 -2.07 13.89 -1.58
C SER A 133 -1.73 14.16 -3.05
N PRO A 134 -0.66 14.93 -3.33
CA PRO A 134 -0.16 15.12 -4.69
C PRO A 134 0.09 13.82 -5.46
N VAL A 135 0.39 12.72 -4.76
CA VAL A 135 0.59 11.39 -5.38
C VAL A 135 -0.66 10.91 -6.09
N ASN A 136 -1.82 11.00 -5.45
CA ASN A 136 -3.08 10.59 -6.09
C ASN A 136 -3.41 11.51 -7.28
N ASP A 137 -3.15 12.81 -7.17
CA ASP A 137 -3.39 13.74 -8.26
C ASP A 137 -2.49 13.41 -9.47
N ALA A 138 -1.24 13.03 -9.25
CA ALA A 138 -0.33 12.56 -10.30
C ALA A 138 -0.80 11.24 -10.93
N ILE A 139 -1.32 10.29 -10.13
CA ILE A 139 -1.89 9.03 -10.63
C ILE A 139 -3.10 9.30 -11.53
N VAL A 140 -3.99 10.21 -11.13
CA VAL A 140 -5.16 10.57 -11.95
C VAL A 140 -4.71 11.17 -13.29
N ARG A 141 -3.75 12.12 -13.29
CA ARG A 141 -3.18 12.67 -14.54
C ARG A 141 -2.53 11.61 -15.41
N ALA A 142 -1.86 10.62 -14.82
CA ALA A 142 -1.28 9.50 -15.57
C ALA A 142 -2.37 8.66 -16.26
N GLN A 143 -3.48 8.40 -15.57
CA GLN A 143 -4.63 7.67 -16.14
C GLN A 143 -5.30 8.44 -17.27
N GLU A 144 -5.41 9.77 -17.15
CA GLU A 144 -5.92 10.64 -18.23
C GLU A 144 -5.05 10.60 -19.51
N ARG A 145 -3.77 10.25 -19.37
CA ARG A 145 -2.81 10.00 -20.45
C ARG A 145 -2.82 8.55 -20.97
N GLY A 146 -3.74 7.70 -20.48
CA GLY A 146 -3.88 6.30 -20.88
C GLY A 146 -2.95 5.32 -20.14
N VAL A 147 -2.20 5.77 -19.14
CA VAL A 147 -1.34 4.87 -18.34
C VAL A 147 -2.20 4.05 -17.38
N THR A 148 -2.02 2.74 -17.39
CA THR A 148 -2.64 1.86 -16.40
C THR A 148 -1.93 2.02 -15.07
N MET A 149 -2.69 2.34 -14.02
CA MET A 149 -2.16 2.59 -12.68
C MET A 149 -2.81 1.70 -11.64
N SER A 150 -2.02 1.16 -10.72
CA SER A 150 -2.50 0.46 -9.55
C SER A 150 -1.75 0.87 -8.28
N VAL A 151 -2.50 0.93 -7.18
CA VAL A 151 -2.00 1.24 -5.83
C VAL A 151 -2.43 0.11 -4.89
N TYR A 152 -1.48 -0.47 -4.19
CA TYR A 152 -1.75 -1.44 -3.14
C TYR A 152 -0.97 -1.04 -1.88
N LEU A 153 -1.60 -0.26 -1.01
CA LEU A 153 -0.98 0.38 0.16
C LEU A 153 0.22 1.27 -0.23
N ASP A 154 1.43 0.81 0.03
CA ASP A 154 2.71 1.48 -0.23
C ASP A 154 3.29 1.21 -1.63
N ASP A 155 2.76 0.22 -2.34
CA ASP A 155 3.19 -0.14 -3.68
C ASP A 155 2.36 0.58 -4.75
N ILE A 156 3.02 1.31 -5.65
CA ILE A 156 2.43 1.96 -6.83
C ILE A 156 3.05 1.32 -8.07
N VAL A 157 2.21 0.80 -8.96
CA VAL A 157 2.63 0.21 -10.23
C VAL A 157 1.97 0.97 -11.38
N GLY A 158 2.74 1.29 -12.41
CA GLY A 158 2.25 1.85 -13.66
C GLY A 158 2.72 1.05 -14.86
N SER A 159 1.92 1.00 -15.93
CA SER A 159 2.29 0.35 -17.17
C SER A 159 1.70 1.04 -18.40
N HIS A 160 2.44 0.97 -19.52
CA HIS A 160 2.04 1.51 -20.82
C HIS A 160 2.86 0.87 -21.94
N ASN A 161 2.44 1.03 -23.20
CA ASN A 161 3.19 0.54 -24.37
C ASN A 161 4.23 1.54 -24.86
N ASP A 162 4.12 2.82 -24.50
CA ASP A 162 5.12 3.85 -24.77
C ASP A 162 6.04 4.01 -23.55
N GLN A 163 7.30 3.62 -23.68
CA GLN A 163 8.28 3.67 -22.60
C GLN A 163 8.67 5.13 -22.25
N ALA A 164 8.70 6.04 -23.22
CA ALA A 164 9.07 7.43 -22.97
C ALA A 164 7.99 8.15 -22.18
N LEU A 165 6.73 7.98 -22.54
CA LEU A 165 5.58 8.45 -21.76
C LEU A 165 5.60 7.90 -20.35
N LEU A 166 5.88 6.59 -20.21
CA LEU A 166 5.90 5.94 -18.91
C LEU A 166 7.04 6.46 -18.02
N GLN A 167 8.19 6.84 -18.61
CA GLN A 167 9.30 7.46 -17.88
C GLN A 167 8.92 8.84 -17.32
N GLU A 168 8.24 9.68 -18.12
CA GLU A 168 7.74 10.98 -17.64
C GLU A 168 6.78 10.80 -16.45
N VAL A 169 5.83 9.87 -16.56
CA VAL A 169 4.87 9.57 -15.50
C VAL A 169 5.56 9.03 -14.24
N TYR A 170 6.54 8.15 -14.40
CA TYR A 170 7.35 7.65 -13.28
C TYR A 170 8.04 8.78 -12.52
N ASP A 171 8.65 9.74 -13.24
CA ASP A 171 9.33 10.87 -12.63
C ASP A 171 8.33 11.84 -11.97
N ASP A 172 7.18 12.10 -12.60
CA ASP A 172 6.07 12.89 -12.03
C ASP A 172 5.59 12.31 -10.70
N ILE A 173 5.35 10.99 -10.63
CA ILE A 173 4.88 10.35 -9.41
C ILE A 173 5.96 10.37 -8.31
N ARG A 174 7.23 10.18 -8.68
CA ARG A 174 8.34 10.32 -7.72
C ARG A 174 8.40 11.72 -7.12
N GLN A 175 8.27 12.75 -7.95
CA GLN A 175 8.23 14.13 -7.49
C GLN A 175 7.01 14.39 -6.60
N ALA A 176 5.83 13.90 -7.00
CA ALA A 176 4.60 13.99 -6.22
C ALA A 176 4.70 13.27 -4.86
N CYS A 177 5.47 12.18 -4.76
CA CYS A 177 5.78 11.56 -3.47
C CYS A 177 6.52 12.54 -2.55
N VAL A 178 7.55 13.22 -3.05
CA VAL A 178 8.33 14.19 -2.27
C VAL A 178 7.44 15.36 -1.82
N GLU A 179 6.65 15.92 -2.71
CA GLU A 179 5.68 16.99 -2.42
C GLU A 179 4.61 16.56 -1.42
N GLY A 180 4.20 15.29 -1.49
CA GLY A 180 3.24 14.66 -0.58
C GLY A 180 3.85 14.21 0.75
N GLU A 181 5.12 14.56 1.04
CA GLU A 181 5.85 14.12 2.25
C GLU A 181 5.94 12.58 2.37
N PHE A 182 6.00 11.88 1.23
CA PHE A 182 6.32 10.47 1.13
C PHE A 182 7.71 10.31 0.53
N ILE A 183 8.46 9.33 1.01
CA ILE A 183 9.80 9.06 0.52
C ILE A 183 9.77 7.79 -0.31
N PRO A 184 10.02 7.85 -1.63
CA PRO A 184 10.23 6.65 -2.44
C PRO A 184 11.41 5.84 -1.88
N ASN A 185 11.26 4.52 -1.79
CA ASN A 185 12.31 3.63 -1.28
C ASN A 185 13.37 3.38 -2.35
N PRO A 186 14.59 3.92 -2.24
CA PRO A 186 15.59 3.84 -3.32
C PRO A 186 15.96 2.40 -3.70
N SER A 187 15.90 1.46 -2.74
CA SER A 187 16.25 0.05 -2.98
C SER A 187 15.16 -0.77 -3.68
N LYS A 188 13.97 -0.19 -3.83
CA LYS A 188 12.80 -0.87 -4.42
C LYS A 188 12.16 -0.08 -5.57
N LEU A 189 12.80 1.01 -5.98
CA LEU A 189 12.40 1.72 -7.19
C LEU A 189 12.76 0.89 -8.42
N THR A 190 11.80 0.71 -9.30
CA THR A 190 12.03 0.10 -10.61
C THR A 190 11.54 1.07 -11.68
N PRO A 191 12.44 1.74 -12.42
CA PRO A 191 12.05 2.58 -13.54
C PRO A 191 11.43 1.76 -14.66
N PRO A 192 10.84 2.38 -15.70
CA PRO A 192 10.21 1.69 -16.81
C PRO A 192 11.08 0.62 -17.45
N SER A 193 10.59 -0.61 -17.41
CA SER A 193 11.27 -1.83 -17.89
C SER A 193 10.25 -2.79 -18.49
N SER A 194 10.69 -3.70 -19.36
CA SER A 194 9.83 -4.76 -19.94
C SER A 194 9.46 -5.87 -18.94
N ALA A 195 10.10 -5.90 -17.78
CA ALA A 195 9.81 -6.83 -16.69
C ALA A 195 10.06 -6.18 -15.34
N ILE A 196 9.17 -6.43 -14.37
CA ILE A 196 9.32 -5.98 -12.98
C ILE A 196 8.86 -7.06 -12.00
N VAL A 197 9.27 -6.91 -10.75
CA VAL A 197 8.69 -7.67 -9.63
C VAL A 197 7.70 -6.79 -8.87
N ALA A 198 6.41 -7.14 -8.91
CA ALA A 198 5.35 -6.47 -8.17
C ALA A 198 4.57 -7.49 -7.33
N PHE A 199 4.28 -7.17 -6.05
CA PHE A 199 3.50 -8.02 -5.14
C PHE A 199 4.05 -9.46 -4.98
N ASN A 200 5.38 -9.63 -5.01
CA ASN A 200 6.09 -10.91 -5.05
C ASN A 200 5.76 -11.76 -6.30
N CYS A 201 5.40 -11.12 -7.40
CA CYS A 201 5.16 -11.77 -8.69
C CYS A 201 6.02 -11.12 -9.76
N ASP A 202 6.58 -11.93 -10.65
CA ASP A 202 7.16 -11.49 -11.91
C ASP A 202 6.03 -11.01 -12.81
N LEU A 203 6.16 -9.81 -13.36
CA LEU A 203 5.19 -9.19 -14.25
C LEU A 203 5.89 -8.81 -15.55
N VAL A 204 5.41 -9.38 -16.63
CA VAL A 204 5.82 -9.08 -18.02
C VAL A 204 4.56 -8.97 -18.89
N GLN A 205 4.70 -8.50 -20.11
CA GLN A 205 3.59 -8.49 -21.06
C GLN A 205 2.98 -9.90 -21.21
N GLY A 206 1.67 -10.02 -21.02
CA GLY A 206 0.93 -11.27 -21.15
C GLY A 206 1.12 -12.25 -20.00
N SER A 207 1.98 -11.99 -18.99
CA SER A 207 2.23 -12.98 -17.94
C SER A 207 2.51 -12.38 -16.57
N ALA A 208 1.87 -12.97 -15.55
CA ALA A 208 2.19 -12.74 -14.15
C ALA A 208 2.35 -14.08 -13.43
N ASN A 209 3.46 -14.27 -12.70
CA ASN A 209 3.73 -15.51 -11.97
C ASN A 209 4.34 -15.19 -10.61
N VAL A 210 4.03 -15.99 -9.59
CA VAL A 210 4.67 -15.87 -8.28
C VAL A 210 6.16 -16.13 -8.42
N THR A 211 7.01 -15.21 -7.88
CA THR A 211 8.46 -15.32 -8.03
C THR A 211 9.01 -16.65 -7.47
N PRO A 212 10.06 -17.23 -8.08
CA PRO A 212 10.71 -18.44 -7.58
C PRO A 212 11.17 -18.31 -6.13
N GLU A 213 11.67 -17.13 -5.74
CA GLU A 213 12.13 -16.85 -4.38
C GLU A 213 10.96 -16.93 -3.38
N ARG A 214 9.79 -16.40 -3.76
CA ARG A 214 8.60 -16.47 -2.91
C ARG A 214 8.08 -17.90 -2.77
N VAL A 215 8.14 -18.69 -3.84
CA VAL A 215 7.81 -20.11 -3.83
C VAL A 215 8.77 -20.86 -2.91
N ALA A 216 10.08 -20.65 -3.06
CA ALA A 216 11.10 -21.28 -2.23
C ALA A 216 10.95 -20.88 -0.74
N GLU A 217 10.74 -19.58 -0.45
CA GLU A 217 10.47 -19.09 0.93
C GLU A 217 9.25 -19.78 1.54
N PHE A 218 8.21 -20.00 0.74
CA PHE A 218 7.00 -20.64 1.22
C PHE A 218 7.24 -22.10 1.61
N TYR A 219 7.94 -22.89 0.77
CA TYR A 219 8.20 -24.30 1.02
C TYR A 219 9.38 -24.57 1.95
N ALA A 220 10.20 -23.57 2.28
CA ALA A 220 11.26 -23.72 3.27
C ALA A 220 10.76 -23.95 4.70
N ASP A 221 9.49 -23.65 4.99
CA ASP A 221 8.86 -23.87 6.28
C ASP A 221 8.20 -25.27 6.30
N ALA A 222 8.86 -26.24 6.92
CA ALA A 222 8.44 -27.65 6.95
C ALA A 222 7.15 -27.89 7.77
N ASP A 223 6.77 -26.97 8.67
CA ASP A 223 5.63 -27.15 9.58
C ASP A 223 4.30 -26.64 8.97
N ARG A 224 4.23 -26.39 7.67
CA ARG A 224 3.01 -25.92 7.01
C ARG A 224 1.96 -27.01 6.91
N SER A 225 0.72 -26.62 7.25
CA SER A 225 -0.44 -27.53 7.09
C SER A 225 -0.75 -27.79 5.62
N ALA A 226 -1.36 -28.95 5.34
CA ALA A 226 -1.84 -29.27 3.99
C ALA A 226 -2.79 -28.21 3.42
N LEU A 227 -3.67 -27.63 4.26
CA LEU A 227 -4.56 -26.53 3.87
C LEU A 227 -3.80 -25.28 3.46
N SER A 228 -2.69 -24.95 4.17
CA SER A 228 -1.83 -23.82 3.80
C SER A 228 -1.14 -24.05 2.44
N MET A 229 -0.68 -25.28 2.18
CA MET A 229 -0.09 -25.65 0.90
C MET A 229 -1.10 -25.56 -0.24
N GLN A 230 -2.29 -26.13 -0.06
CA GLN A 230 -3.38 -26.02 -1.04
C GLN A 230 -3.75 -24.56 -1.34
N SER A 231 -3.93 -23.74 -0.31
CA SER A 231 -4.25 -22.32 -0.47
C SER A 231 -3.18 -21.54 -1.21
N PHE A 232 -1.90 -21.93 -1.08
CA PHE A 232 -0.81 -21.31 -1.81
C PHE A 232 -0.78 -21.72 -3.27
N GLU A 233 -1.05 -22.98 -3.60
CA GLU A 233 -1.19 -23.43 -4.99
C GLU A 233 -2.38 -22.75 -5.68
N GLU A 234 -3.55 -22.69 -5.03
CA GLU A 234 -4.71 -21.96 -5.55
C GLU A 234 -4.38 -20.46 -5.76
N TYR A 235 -3.56 -19.87 -4.90
CA TYR A 235 -3.06 -18.50 -5.09
C TYR A 235 -2.19 -18.39 -6.34
N ARG A 236 -1.25 -19.31 -6.56
CA ARG A 236 -0.38 -19.35 -7.76
C ARG A 236 -1.19 -19.49 -9.04
N GLU A 237 -2.16 -20.41 -9.04
CA GLU A 237 -3.08 -20.61 -10.17
C GLU A 237 -3.87 -19.34 -10.49
N ARG A 238 -4.41 -18.66 -9.46
CA ARG A 238 -5.15 -17.40 -9.65
C ARG A 238 -4.26 -16.28 -10.20
N VAL A 239 -3.00 -16.20 -9.79
CA VAL A 239 -2.04 -15.21 -10.33
C VAL A 239 -1.82 -15.48 -11.81
N ALA A 240 -1.63 -16.75 -12.22
CA ALA A 240 -1.37 -17.13 -13.60
C ALA A 240 -2.63 -17.21 -14.49
N ALA A 241 -3.84 -17.12 -13.92
CA ALA A 241 -5.10 -17.39 -14.62
C ALA A 241 -5.39 -16.46 -15.81
N ALA A 242 -4.78 -15.28 -15.87
CA ALA A 242 -4.93 -14.33 -16.97
C ALA A 242 -3.70 -14.29 -17.92
N ASN A 243 -2.75 -15.22 -17.79
CA ASN A 243 -1.60 -15.31 -18.68
C ASN A 243 -2.06 -15.72 -20.10
N VAL A 244 -1.39 -15.13 -21.12
CA VAL A 244 -1.72 -15.29 -22.55
C VAL A 244 -0.57 -16.01 -23.26
#